data_62bda8f2135d169994eea50d43b83bfb
#
_entry.id   62bda8f2135d169994eea50d43b83bfb
#
_cell.length_a   1.000
_cell.length_b   1.000
_cell.length_c   1.000
_cell.angle_alpha   90.00
_cell.angle_beta   90.00
_cell.angle_gamma   90.00
#
_symmetry.space_group_name_H-M   'P 1'
#
loop_
_entity.id
_entity.type
_entity.pdbx_description
1 polymer ?
#
loop_
_entity_poly.entity_id
_entity_poly.type
_entity_poly.pdbx_seq_one_letter_code
_entity_poly.pdbx_strand_id
1 'polypeptide(L)'
;MELHAGHHQVVQWLGLSFNIDTLIATWITMAIVIIISVLATRNRALVPSGVQNVVETILEALEGQLSPTLGKHWPMVSSLLFTFFLFIFIGNELGLLPTLHAVTSPTADINTTAALALCSSFIVWGMGIKIKGLSYFNHFLQPYKAMLVLNIFEEIAKPITLAFRLFGNIVAGEILLEILYNLPWFVPVPWIWIAFSLFIGIIQAFIFTVLTANYLGMALSEEH
;
A
#
# COMPACT_ATOMS: atom_id res chain seq x y z
N MET A 1 -22.02 7.82 22.91
CA MET A 1 -20.70 7.32 22.58
C MET A 1 -20.44 7.73 21.15
N GLU A 2 -19.64 8.77 20.95
CA GLU A 2 -19.33 9.23 19.59
C GLU A 2 -18.11 8.39 19.12
N LEU A 3 -18.33 7.58 18.11
CA LEU A 3 -17.25 6.86 17.44
C LEU A 3 -16.39 7.91 16.69
N HIS A 4 -15.14 8.07 17.08
CA HIS A 4 -14.23 9.03 16.46
C HIS A 4 -13.53 8.46 15.22
N ALA A 5 -13.60 7.15 14.99
CA ALA A 5 -13.06 6.51 13.79
C ALA A 5 -13.71 7.10 12.53
N GLY A 6 -12.90 7.63 11.63
CA GLY A 6 -13.35 8.26 10.38
C GLY A 6 -13.79 9.74 10.49
N HIS A 7 -13.67 10.39 11.66
CA HIS A 7 -13.85 11.85 11.77
C HIS A 7 -12.56 12.56 11.35
N HIS A 8 -12.59 13.20 10.19
CA HIS A 8 -11.46 13.97 9.65
C HIS A 8 -11.66 15.48 9.89
N GLN A 9 -10.58 16.18 10.18
CA GLN A 9 -10.57 17.65 10.17
C GLN A 9 -10.57 18.14 8.72
N VAL A 10 -11.75 18.52 8.23
CA VAL A 10 -11.93 18.96 6.85
C VAL A 10 -11.74 20.46 6.75
N VAL A 11 -10.83 20.92 5.89
CA VAL A 11 -10.67 22.32 5.52
C VAL A 11 -11.02 22.48 4.04
N GLN A 12 -11.90 23.45 3.76
CA GLN A 12 -12.27 23.79 2.40
C GLN A 12 -11.34 24.87 1.86
N TRP A 13 -10.65 24.59 0.77
CA TRP A 13 -9.82 25.53 0.05
C TRP A 13 -10.09 25.45 -1.45
N LEU A 14 -10.38 26.59 -2.08
CA LEU A 14 -10.72 26.67 -3.53
C LEU A 14 -11.87 25.75 -3.96
N GLY A 15 -12.84 25.47 -3.09
CA GLY A 15 -13.97 24.60 -3.39
C GLY A 15 -13.67 23.09 -3.29
N LEU A 16 -12.45 22.73 -2.88
CA LEU A 16 -12.06 21.35 -2.58
C LEU A 16 -11.99 21.15 -1.06
N SER A 17 -12.43 19.98 -0.60
CA SER A 17 -12.33 19.58 0.81
C SER A 17 -11.08 18.74 1.03
N PHE A 18 -10.22 19.15 1.94
CA PHE A 18 -8.98 18.46 2.31
C PHE A 18 -9.07 17.94 3.75
N ASN A 19 -8.72 16.68 3.94
CA ASN A 19 -8.56 16.07 5.25
C ASN A 19 -7.14 16.37 5.76
N ILE A 20 -7.00 17.36 6.63
CA ILE A 20 -5.67 17.84 7.07
C ILE A 20 -4.93 16.81 7.90
N ASP A 21 -5.63 16.09 8.77
CA ASP A 21 -5.09 14.99 9.57
C ASP A 21 -4.46 13.91 8.67
N THR A 22 -5.16 13.50 7.61
CA THR A 22 -4.66 12.54 6.62
C THR A 22 -3.42 13.07 5.88
N LEU A 23 -3.45 14.35 5.49
CA LEU A 23 -2.31 14.97 4.82
C LEU A 23 -1.08 14.99 5.74
N ILE A 24 -1.22 15.41 6.98
CA ILE A 24 -0.12 15.42 7.97
C ILE A 24 0.41 13.99 8.17
N ALA A 25 -0.47 13.01 8.37
CA ALA A 25 -0.08 11.61 8.52
C ALA A 25 0.69 11.08 7.30
N THR A 26 0.24 11.43 6.10
CA THR A 26 0.91 11.08 4.83
C THR A 26 2.30 11.70 4.76
N TRP A 27 2.45 12.99 5.11
CA TRP A 27 3.74 13.67 5.13
C TRP A 27 4.71 13.05 6.15
N ILE A 28 4.20 12.72 7.36
CA ILE A 28 4.98 12.02 8.39
C ILE A 28 5.44 10.66 7.87
N THR A 29 4.55 9.88 7.28
CA THR A 29 4.88 8.57 6.68
C THR A 29 5.97 8.70 5.62
N MET A 30 5.83 9.65 4.69
CA MET A 30 6.85 9.91 3.67
C MET A 30 8.19 10.30 4.28
N ALA A 31 8.18 11.19 5.29
CA ALA A 31 9.40 11.60 5.98
C ALA A 31 10.11 10.40 6.64
N ILE A 32 9.36 9.51 7.30
CA ILE A 32 9.92 8.30 7.93
C ILE A 32 10.52 7.36 6.86
N VAL A 33 9.81 7.12 5.75
CA VAL A 33 10.32 6.30 4.63
C VAL A 33 11.63 6.87 4.10
N ILE A 34 11.70 8.20 3.87
CA ILE A 34 12.91 8.86 3.40
C ILE A 34 14.04 8.73 4.41
N ILE A 35 13.77 8.97 5.70
CA ILE A 35 14.79 8.87 6.76
C ILE A 35 15.35 7.45 6.83
N ILE A 36 14.49 6.43 6.85
CA ILE A 36 14.91 5.02 6.87
C ILE A 36 15.76 4.69 5.64
N SER A 37 15.32 5.12 4.46
CA SER A 37 16.05 4.89 3.20
C SER A 37 17.43 5.57 3.20
N VAL A 38 17.52 6.80 3.69
CA VAL A 38 18.78 7.54 3.82
C VAL A 38 19.70 6.88 4.84
N LEU A 39 19.19 6.48 6.01
CA LEU A 39 19.98 5.81 7.03
C LEU A 39 20.51 4.46 6.57
N ALA A 40 19.71 3.69 5.84
CA ALA A 40 20.11 2.40 5.27
C ALA A 40 21.19 2.52 4.20
N THR A 41 21.22 3.66 3.47
CA THR A 41 22.14 3.85 2.34
C THR A 41 23.35 4.71 2.66
N ARG A 42 23.38 5.40 3.81
CA ARG A 42 24.44 6.38 4.15
C ARG A 42 25.81 5.74 4.33
N ASN A 43 25.89 4.60 4.98
CA ASN A 43 27.15 3.91 5.30
C ASN A 43 27.08 2.48 4.79
N ARG A 44 27.15 2.29 3.49
CA ARG A 44 27.07 0.96 2.85
C ARG A 44 28.30 0.14 3.20
N ALA A 45 28.11 -0.94 3.93
CA ALA A 45 29.14 -1.94 4.22
C ALA A 45 28.85 -3.25 3.47
N LEU A 46 29.89 -3.98 3.09
CA LEU A 46 29.76 -5.31 2.46
C LEU A 46 29.10 -6.33 3.41
N VAL A 47 29.28 -6.15 4.71
CA VAL A 47 28.57 -6.92 5.74
C VAL A 47 27.58 -5.93 6.38
N PRO A 48 26.27 -6.03 6.06
CA PRO A 48 25.28 -5.10 6.56
C PRO A 48 25.13 -5.19 8.07
N SER A 49 24.92 -4.05 8.72
CA SER A 49 24.67 -3.98 10.18
C SER A 49 23.62 -2.92 10.50
N GLY A 50 22.94 -3.06 11.64
CA GLY A 50 21.94 -2.10 12.12
C GLY A 50 20.78 -1.91 11.13
N VAL A 51 20.45 -0.65 10.82
CA VAL A 51 19.30 -0.30 9.93
C VAL A 51 19.51 -0.84 8.52
N GLN A 52 20.74 -0.83 7.99
CA GLN A 52 21.04 -1.41 6.68
C GLN A 52 20.65 -2.89 6.62
N ASN A 53 21.03 -3.68 7.61
CA ASN A 53 20.73 -5.11 7.66
C ASN A 53 19.22 -5.38 7.68
N VAL A 54 18.47 -4.60 8.48
CA VAL A 54 17.00 -4.76 8.55
C VAL A 54 16.34 -4.45 7.20
N VAL A 55 16.71 -3.35 6.57
CA VAL A 55 16.15 -2.95 5.28
C VAL A 55 16.54 -3.93 4.18
N GLU A 56 17.81 -4.34 4.11
CA GLU A 56 18.27 -5.34 3.11
C GLU A 56 17.57 -6.69 3.30
N THR A 57 17.37 -7.17 4.54
CA THR A 57 16.64 -8.42 4.79
C THR A 57 15.20 -8.35 4.26
N ILE A 58 14.52 -7.21 4.47
CA ILE A 58 13.16 -7.00 3.95
C ILE A 58 13.19 -6.97 2.42
N LEU A 59 14.14 -6.27 1.82
CA LEU A 59 14.30 -6.16 0.37
C LEU A 59 14.57 -7.53 -0.26
N GLU A 60 15.47 -8.32 0.31
CA GLU A 60 15.78 -9.68 -0.16
C GLU A 60 14.56 -10.61 -0.09
N ALA A 61 13.80 -10.53 1.01
CA ALA A 61 12.56 -11.31 1.15
C ALA A 61 11.52 -10.95 0.08
N LEU A 62 11.34 -9.64 -0.20
CA LEU A 62 10.45 -9.18 -1.26
C LEU A 62 10.97 -9.56 -2.65
N GLU A 63 12.27 -9.40 -2.90
CA GLU A 63 12.91 -9.78 -4.16
C GLU A 63 12.72 -11.25 -4.46
N GLY A 64 12.95 -12.12 -3.48
CA GLY A 64 12.75 -13.57 -3.63
C GLY A 64 11.34 -13.96 -4.07
N GLN A 65 10.32 -13.19 -3.65
CA GLN A 65 8.91 -13.42 -4.00
C GLN A 65 8.49 -12.76 -5.31
N LEU A 66 8.99 -11.56 -5.62
CA LEU A 66 8.49 -10.73 -6.70
C LEU A 66 9.32 -10.85 -7.99
N SER A 67 10.63 -11.11 -7.87
CA SER A 67 11.51 -11.19 -9.04
C SER A 67 11.15 -12.33 -10.00
N PRO A 68 10.69 -13.51 -9.56
CA PRO A 68 10.26 -14.56 -10.49
C PRO A 68 9.07 -14.15 -11.37
N THR A 69 8.16 -13.33 -10.83
CA THR A 69 6.98 -12.83 -11.55
C THR A 69 7.34 -11.78 -12.62
N LEU A 70 8.36 -10.97 -12.35
CA LEU A 70 8.74 -9.83 -13.20
C LEU A 70 9.94 -10.14 -14.13
N GLY A 71 10.71 -11.17 -13.83
CA GLY A 71 11.84 -11.63 -14.63
C GLY A 71 12.81 -10.50 -14.99
N LYS A 72 13.07 -10.32 -16.29
CA LYS A 72 13.99 -9.29 -16.83
C LYS A 72 13.59 -7.85 -16.48
N HIS A 73 12.34 -7.60 -16.12
CA HIS A 73 11.82 -6.27 -15.79
C HIS A 73 11.97 -5.91 -14.31
N TRP A 74 12.40 -6.86 -13.46
CA TRP A 74 12.60 -6.64 -12.04
C TRP A 74 13.42 -5.39 -11.70
N PRO A 75 14.62 -5.17 -12.26
CA PRO A 75 15.43 -4.01 -11.89
C PRO A 75 14.78 -2.66 -12.17
N MET A 76 13.85 -2.62 -13.12
CA MET A 76 13.15 -1.40 -13.53
C MET A 76 12.04 -0.99 -12.55
N VAL A 77 11.43 -1.97 -11.86
CA VAL A 77 10.24 -1.74 -11.02
C VAL A 77 10.49 -2.02 -9.54
N SER A 78 11.60 -2.64 -9.19
CA SER A 78 11.92 -3.03 -7.82
C SER A 78 11.86 -1.87 -6.83
N SER A 79 12.50 -0.74 -7.14
CA SER A 79 12.50 0.45 -6.27
C SER A 79 11.10 1.01 -6.02
N LEU A 80 10.23 0.96 -7.01
CA LEU A 80 8.84 1.38 -6.90
C LEU A 80 8.05 0.45 -5.96
N LEU A 81 8.17 -0.87 -6.18
CA LEU A 81 7.49 -1.87 -5.36
C LEU A 81 7.94 -1.81 -3.89
N PHE A 82 9.24 -1.58 -3.65
CA PHE A 82 9.76 -1.35 -2.31
C PHE A 82 9.19 -0.09 -1.67
N THR A 83 9.05 0.98 -2.45
CA THR A 83 8.46 2.23 -1.97
C THR A 83 7.00 2.03 -1.58
N PHE A 84 6.21 1.32 -2.39
CA PHE A 84 4.83 0.98 -2.03
C PHE A 84 4.76 0.15 -0.75
N PHE A 85 5.60 -0.88 -0.65
CA PHE A 85 5.64 -1.72 0.54
C PHE A 85 5.95 -0.90 1.79
N LEU A 86 7.05 -0.13 1.79
CA LEU A 86 7.46 0.65 2.95
C LEU A 86 6.44 1.73 3.31
N PHE A 87 5.88 2.42 2.32
CA PHE A 87 4.89 3.45 2.56
C PHE A 87 3.62 2.89 3.20
N ILE A 88 3.08 1.79 2.66
CA ILE A 88 1.87 1.17 3.19
C ILE A 88 2.15 0.54 4.55
N PHE A 89 3.29 -0.14 4.71
CA PHE A 89 3.69 -0.72 5.98
C PHE A 89 3.77 0.34 7.08
N ILE A 90 4.57 1.39 6.88
CA ILE A 90 4.74 2.45 7.88
C ILE A 90 3.42 3.22 8.09
N GLY A 91 2.66 3.48 7.04
CA GLY A 91 1.37 4.16 7.13
C GLY A 91 0.34 3.39 7.96
N ASN A 92 0.30 2.07 7.81
CA ASN A 92 -0.58 1.20 8.59
C ASN A 92 -0.15 1.15 10.07
N GLU A 93 1.17 1.00 10.32
CA GLU A 93 1.69 0.90 11.67
C GLU A 93 1.52 2.21 12.47
N LEU A 94 1.65 3.37 11.80
CA LEU A 94 1.46 4.68 12.45
C LEU A 94 0.05 4.85 13.04
N GLY A 95 -0.98 4.37 12.34
CA GLY A 95 -2.35 4.48 12.83
C GLY A 95 -2.68 3.57 14.02
N LEU A 96 -1.91 2.48 14.18
CA LEU A 96 -2.11 1.51 15.27
C LEU A 96 -1.32 1.86 16.54
N LEU A 97 -0.37 2.81 16.44
CA LEU A 97 0.35 3.27 17.63
C LEU A 97 -0.60 4.03 18.56
N PRO A 98 -0.69 3.67 19.85
CA PRO A 98 -1.56 4.34 20.82
C PRO A 98 -1.03 5.73 21.21
N THR A 99 -0.59 6.51 20.24
CA THR A 99 -0.07 7.86 20.43
C THR A 99 -1.22 8.86 20.35
N LEU A 100 -2.01 8.97 21.44
CA LEU A 100 -2.81 10.14 21.78
C LEU A 100 -3.80 10.65 20.72
N HIS A 101 -4.42 9.80 19.92
CA HIS A 101 -5.43 10.23 18.91
C HIS A 101 -4.97 11.35 17.95
N ALA A 102 -3.67 11.67 17.93
CA ALA A 102 -3.13 12.79 17.19
C ALA A 102 -2.72 12.46 15.75
N VAL A 103 -2.51 11.19 15.44
CA VAL A 103 -2.09 10.74 14.11
C VAL A 103 -2.95 9.54 13.70
N THR A 104 -3.92 9.78 12.85
CA THR A 104 -4.69 8.73 12.19
C THR A 104 -3.83 8.06 11.12
N SER A 105 -4.11 6.79 10.79
CA SER A 105 -3.44 6.15 9.65
C SER A 105 -3.77 6.90 8.35
N PRO A 106 -2.76 7.24 7.50
CA PRO A 106 -3.06 7.81 6.19
C PRO A 106 -3.91 6.88 5.32
N THR A 107 -3.85 5.58 5.58
CA THR A 107 -4.61 4.54 4.87
C THR A 107 -6.01 4.31 5.45
N ALA A 108 -6.39 5.00 6.54
CA ALA A 108 -7.77 5.07 7.03
C ALA A 108 -8.65 6.01 6.17
N ASP A 109 -8.07 6.79 5.27
CA ASP A 109 -8.80 7.65 4.34
C ASP A 109 -8.91 6.98 2.96
N ILE A 110 -10.16 6.86 2.46
CA ILE A 110 -10.45 6.28 1.14
C ILE A 110 -9.77 7.06 0.01
N ASN A 111 -9.56 8.37 0.15
CA ASN A 111 -8.89 9.18 -0.85
C ASN A 111 -7.42 8.78 -1.00
N THR A 112 -6.72 8.53 0.10
CA THR A 112 -5.32 8.09 0.10
C THR A 112 -5.18 6.69 -0.48
N THR A 113 -6.04 5.76 -0.05
CA THR A 113 -6.00 4.38 -0.56
C THR A 113 -6.39 4.29 -2.03
N ALA A 114 -7.38 5.08 -2.46
CA ALA A 114 -7.73 5.20 -3.87
C ALA A 114 -6.59 5.82 -4.68
N ALA A 115 -5.92 6.86 -4.18
CA ALA A 115 -4.76 7.46 -4.84
C ALA A 115 -3.62 6.47 -5.02
N LEU A 116 -3.29 5.67 -3.99
CA LEU A 116 -2.27 4.62 -4.07
C LEU A 116 -2.64 3.53 -5.10
N ALA A 117 -3.88 3.07 -5.08
CA ALA A 117 -4.37 2.05 -6.00
C ALA A 117 -4.40 2.55 -7.45
N LEU A 118 -4.85 3.79 -7.66
CA LEU A 118 -4.82 4.41 -8.99
C LEU A 118 -3.39 4.65 -9.46
N CYS A 119 -2.49 5.13 -8.60
CA CYS A 119 -1.08 5.31 -8.92
C CYS A 119 -0.45 3.99 -9.38
N SER A 120 -0.67 2.90 -8.63
CA SER A 120 -0.25 1.55 -9.00
C SER A 120 -0.78 1.15 -10.39
N SER A 121 -2.08 1.35 -10.65
CA SER A 121 -2.69 1.01 -11.93
C SER A 121 -2.18 1.87 -13.10
N PHE A 122 -2.01 3.17 -12.90
CA PHE A 122 -1.42 4.04 -13.92
C PHE A 122 0.02 3.65 -14.27
N ILE A 123 0.79 3.17 -13.29
CA ILE A 123 2.13 2.68 -13.55
C ILE A 123 2.08 1.37 -14.35
N VAL A 124 1.18 0.44 -14.00
CA VAL A 124 0.97 -0.80 -14.76
C VAL A 124 0.62 -0.49 -16.21
N TRP A 125 -0.36 0.38 -16.45
CA TRP A 125 -0.77 0.79 -17.81
C TRP A 125 0.34 1.53 -18.55
N GLY A 126 0.98 2.49 -17.89
CA GLY A 126 2.07 3.28 -18.49
C GLY A 126 3.25 2.41 -18.90
N MET A 127 3.64 1.45 -18.08
CA MET A 127 4.71 0.51 -18.39
C MET A 127 4.30 -0.50 -19.47
N GLY A 128 3.08 -1.02 -19.41
CA GLY A 128 2.54 -1.88 -20.46
C GLY A 128 2.54 -1.19 -21.82
N ILE A 129 2.06 0.04 -21.90
CA ILE A 129 2.07 0.84 -23.13
C ILE A 129 3.50 1.17 -23.58
N LYS A 130 4.40 1.50 -22.65
CA LYS A 130 5.80 1.83 -22.98
C LYS A 130 6.56 0.64 -23.59
N ILE A 131 6.28 -0.58 -23.15
CA ILE A 131 7.00 -1.78 -23.59
C ILE A 131 6.33 -2.43 -24.81
N LYS A 132 5.00 -2.56 -24.81
CA LYS A 132 4.24 -3.24 -25.87
C LYS A 132 3.66 -2.25 -26.92
N GLY A 133 3.68 -0.96 -26.64
CA GLY A 133 3.05 0.03 -27.52
C GLY A 133 1.55 -0.18 -27.63
N LEU A 134 1.00 0.00 -28.85
CA LEU A 134 -0.43 -0.22 -29.12
C LEU A 134 -0.86 -1.69 -29.01
N SER A 135 0.08 -2.63 -29.08
CA SER A 135 -0.23 -4.06 -28.91
C SER A 135 -0.70 -4.38 -27.49
N TYR A 136 -0.44 -3.52 -26.51
CA TYR A 136 -0.98 -3.65 -25.16
C TYR A 136 -2.52 -3.76 -25.16
N PHE A 137 -3.18 -3.03 -26.03
CA PHE A 137 -4.65 -3.05 -26.14
C PHE A 137 -5.21 -4.34 -26.76
N ASN A 138 -4.40 -5.12 -27.47
CA ASN A 138 -4.83 -6.41 -28.03
C ASN A 138 -5.18 -7.42 -26.94
N HIS A 139 -4.55 -7.29 -25.76
CA HIS A 139 -4.86 -8.13 -24.58
C HIS A 139 -6.35 -8.06 -24.20
N PHE A 140 -6.97 -6.88 -24.32
CA PHE A 140 -8.40 -6.72 -24.03
C PHE A 140 -9.33 -7.47 -24.99
N LEU A 141 -8.85 -7.83 -26.17
CA LEU A 141 -9.62 -8.55 -27.21
C LEU A 141 -9.43 -10.06 -27.15
N GLN A 142 -8.55 -10.55 -26.28
CA GLN A 142 -8.25 -11.97 -26.17
C GLN A 142 -9.12 -12.64 -25.10
N PRO A 143 -9.45 -13.96 -25.23
CA PRO A 143 -9.25 -14.81 -26.40
C PRO A 143 -10.27 -14.54 -27.54
N TYR A 144 -11.38 -13.86 -27.22
CA TYR A 144 -12.44 -13.51 -28.19
C TYR A 144 -12.84 -12.05 -28.01
N LYS A 145 -13.21 -11.39 -29.12
CA LYS A 145 -13.68 -9.98 -29.11
C LYS A 145 -14.86 -9.71 -28.15
N ALA A 146 -15.69 -10.73 -27.89
CA ALA A 146 -16.77 -10.64 -26.92
C ALA A 146 -16.30 -10.45 -25.47
N MET A 147 -15.06 -10.84 -25.14
CA MET A 147 -14.47 -10.70 -23.82
C MET A 147 -14.02 -9.26 -23.50
N LEU A 148 -14.01 -8.38 -24.48
CA LEU A 148 -13.60 -6.97 -24.28
C LEU A 148 -14.30 -6.31 -23.08
N VAL A 149 -15.62 -6.49 -22.96
CA VAL A 149 -16.39 -5.90 -21.87
C VAL A 149 -15.96 -6.45 -20.52
N LEU A 150 -15.73 -7.76 -20.43
CA LEU A 150 -15.28 -8.43 -19.21
C LEU A 150 -13.87 -7.98 -18.82
N ASN A 151 -12.94 -7.93 -19.78
CA ASN A 151 -11.56 -7.54 -19.54
C ASN A 151 -11.45 -6.07 -19.12
N ILE A 152 -12.25 -5.17 -19.71
CA ILE A 152 -12.32 -3.77 -19.25
C ILE A 152 -12.88 -3.68 -17.83
N PHE A 153 -13.94 -4.44 -17.52
CA PHE A 153 -14.50 -4.48 -16.17
C PHE A 153 -13.48 -4.98 -15.16
N GLU A 154 -12.73 -6.03 -15.47
CA GLU A 154 -11.66 -6.55 -14.64
C GLU A 154 -10.58 -5.50 -14.39
N GLU A 155 -10.15 -4.78 -15.43
CA GLU A 155 -9.12 -3.75 -15.31
C GLU A 155 -9.53 -2.58 -14.41
N ILE A 156 -10.81 -2.20 -14.44
CA ILE A 156 -11.36 -1.19 -13.52
C ILE A 156 -11.53 -1.75 -12.11
N ALA A 157 -11.87 -3.02 -11.98
CA ALA A 157 -12.05 -3.67 -10.68
C ALA A 157 -10.73 -3.81 -9.89
N LYS A 158 -9.57 -3.94 -10.57
CA LYS A 158 -8.25 -4.07 -9.94
C LYS A 158 -7.95 -2.92 -8.96
N PRO A 159 -7.93 -1.64 -9.37
CA PRO A 159 -7.67 -0.52 -8.46
C PRO A 159 -8.75 -0.38 -7.38
N ILE A 160 -10.00 -0.61 -7.72
CA ILE A 160 -11.11 -0.54 -6.76
C ILE A 160 -10.90 -1.56 -5.63
N THR A 161 -10.61 -2.80 -5.99
CA THR A 161 -10.37 -3.87 -5.01
C THR A 161 -9.15 -3.61 -4.14
N LEU A 162 -8.05 -3.08 -4.72
CA LEU A 162 -6.86 -2.69 -3.97
C LEU A 162 -7.16 -1.58 -2.96
N ALA A 163 -7.90 -0.54 -3.38
CA ALA A 163 -8.26 0.59 -2.52
C ALA A 163 -9.14 0.15 -1.35
N PHE A 164 -10.24 -0.56 -1.64
CA PHE A 164 -11.17 -1.02 -0.60
C PHE A 164 -10.55 -2.04 0.36
N ARG A 165 -9.65 -2.88 -0.10
CA ARG A 165 -8.95 -3.84 0.75
C ARG A 165 -8.06 -3.12 1.75
N LEU A 166 -7.29 -2.11 1.30
CA LEU A 166 -6.41 -1.34 2.15
C LEU A 166 -7.21 -0.50 3.15
N PHE A 167 -8.19 0.25 2.68
CA PHE A 167 -9.08 1.07 3.49
C PHE A 167 -9.87 0.25 4.51
N GLY A 168 -10.55 -0.81 4.06
CA GLY A 168 -11.42 -1.61 4.91
C GLY A 168 -10.70 -2.32 6.04
N ASN A 169 -9.47 -2.79 5.79
CA ASN A 169 -8.65 -3.43 6.83
C ASN A 169 -8.32 -2.46 7.97
N ILE A 170 -7.86 -1.25 7.63
CA ILE A 170 -7.44 -0.25 8.63
C ILE A 170 -8.63 0.31 9.39
N VAL A 171 -9.68 0.73 8.69
CA VAL A 171 -10.88 1.30 9.33
C VAL A 171 -11.58 0.28 10.22
N ALA A 172 -11.71 -0.98 9.77
CA ALA A 172 -12.28 -2.04 10.61
C ALA A 172 -11.42 -2.28 11.86
N GLY A 173 -10.09 -2.25 11.72
CA GLY A 173 -9.15 -2.37 12.82
C GLY A 173 -9.28 -1.25 13.85
N GLU A 174 -9.36 0.00 13.39
CA GLU A 174 -9.54 1.19 14.25
C GLU A 174 -10.90 1.18 14.99
N ILE A 175 -11.99 0.92 14.27
CA ILE A 175 -13.34 0.85 14.88
C ILE A 175 -13.37 -0.22 15.98
N LEU A 176 -12.82 -1.40 15.70
CA LEU A 176 -12.84 -2.48 16.69
C LEU A 176 -11.95 -2.15 17.89
N LEU A 177 -10.80 -1.52 17.67
CA LEU A 177 -9.92 -1.07 18.75
C LEU A 177 -10.63 -0.04 19.65
N GLU A 178 -11.34 0.92 19.07
CA GLU A 178 -12.13 1.92 19.81
C GLU A 178 -13.22 1.27 20.68
N ILE A 179 -13.90 0.25 20.16
CA ILE A 179 -14.88 -0.53 20.92
C ILE A 179 -14.20 -1.29 22.06
N LEU A 180 -13.05 -1.91 21.82
CA LEU A 180 -12.31 -2.69 22.80
C LEU A 180 -11.73 -1.84 23.94
N TYR A 181 -11.38 -0.57 23.70
CA TYR A 181 -10.94 0.36 24.75
C TYR A 181 -12.02 0.67 25.80
N ASN A 182 -13.29 0.37 25.52
CA ASN A 182 -14.37 0.50 26.51
C ASN A 182 -14.45 -0.68 27.49
N LEU A 183 -13.64 -1.73 27.27
CA LEU A 183 -13.53 -2.83 28.21
C LEU A 183 -12.79 -2.40 29.49
N PRO A 184 -13.06 -3.05 30.64
CA PRO A 184 -12.33 -2.79 31.88
C PRO A 184 -10.82 -2.97 31.67
N TRP A 185 -10.01 -2.11 32.28
CA TRP A 185 -8.56 -2.04 32.10
C TRP A 185 -7.79 -3.35 32.37
N PHE A 186 -8.37 -4.27 33.19
CA PHE A 186 -7.78 -5.57 33.50
C PHE A 186 -7.99 -6.63 32.41
N VAL A 187 -8.74 -6.31 31.35
CA VAL A 187 -9.00 -7.23 30.23
C VAL A 187 -7.94 -6.96 29.14
N PRO A 188 -7.04 -7.91 28.85
CA PRO A 188 -5.92 -7.68 27.92
C PRO A 188 -6.31 -7.71 26.43
N VAL A 189 -7.59 -7.80 26.10
CA VAL A 189 -8.09 -7.94 24.72
C VAL A 189 -7.66 -6.79 23.79
N PRO A 190 -7.63 -5.50 24.20
CA PRO A 190 -7.14 -4.43 23.34
C PRO A 190 -5.68 -4.64 22.90
N TRP A 191 -4.81 -5.09 23.78
CA TRP A 191 -3.40 -5.35 23.48
C TRP A 191 -3.21 -6.50 22.50
N ILE A 192 -3.98 -7.57 22.67
CA ILE A 192 -4.00 -8.71 21.74
C ILE A 192 -4.47 -8.24 20.36
N TRP A 193 -5.48 -7.37 20.34
CA TRP A 193 -6.01 -6.81 19.09
C TRP A 193 -4.99 -5.91 18.40
N ILE A 194 -4.27 -5.06 19.12
CA ILE A 194 -3.18 -4.23 18.56
C ILE A 194 -2.12 -5.14 17.92
N ALA A 195 -1.65 -6.17 18.62
CA ALA A 195 -0.66 -7.10 18.08
C ALA A 195 -1.17 -7.80 16.80
N PHE A 196 -2.45 -8.20 16.79
CA PHE A 196 -3.09 -8.79 15.60
C PHE A 196 -3.18 -7.78 14.44
N SER A 197 -3.59 -6.55 14.72
CA SER A 197 -3.71 -5.48 13.72
C SER A 197 -2.35 -5.10 13.13
N LEU A 198 -1.28 -5.04 13.93
CA LEU A 198 0.09 -4.84 13.44
C LEU A 198 0.48 -5.96 12.46
N PHE A 199 0.21 -7.21 12.80
CA PHE A 199 0.48 -8.36 11.94
C PHE A 199 -0.30 -8.26 10.62
N ILE A 200 -1.58 -7.91 10.68
CA ILE A 200 -2.42 -7.71 9.49
C ILE A 200 -1.92 -6.53 8.65
N GLY A 201 -1.44 -5.45 9.28
CA GLY A 201 -0.84 -4.29 8.59
C GLY A 201 0.37 -4.68 7.73
N ILE A 202 1.26 -5.53 8.26
CA ILE A 202 2.40 -6.08 7.52
C ILE A 202 1.92 -6.92 6.31
N ILE A 203 1.02 -7.86 6.56
CA ILE A 203 0.45 -8.72 5.51
C ILE A 203 -0.21 -7.87 4.42
N GLN A 204 -0.92 -6.82 4.80
CA GLN A 204 -1.62 -5.96 3.86
C GLN A 204 -0.65 -5.21 2.93
N ALA A 205 0.46 -4.67 3.48
CA ALA A 205 1.51 -4.04 2.68
C ALA A 205 2.13 -5.05 1.70
N PHE A 206 2.38 -6.27 2.16
CA PHE A 206 2.91 -7.36 1.33
C PHE A 206 1.93 -7.74 0.21
N ILE A 207 0.65 -7.99 0.53
CA ILE A 207 -0.38 -8.35 -0.47
C ILE A 207 -0.54 -7.26 -1.53
N PHE A 208 -0.58 -5.97 -1.12
CA PHE A 208 -0.68 -4.86 -2.07
C PHE A 208 0.48 -4.89 -3.07
N THR A 209 1.69 -5.06 -2.56
CA THR A 209 2.92 -5.07 -3.37
C THR A 209 2.96 -6.27 -4.31
N VAL A 210 2.61 -7.47 -3.82
CA VAL A 210 2.52 -8.71 -4.63
C VAL A 210 1.49 -8.58 -5.73
N LEU A 211 0.31 -8.05 -5.44
CA LEU A 211 -0.72 -7.85 -6.47
C LEU A 211 -0.29 -6.83 -7.51
N THR A 212 0.33 -5.71 -7.09
CA THR A 212 0.89 -4.74 -8.04
C THR A 212 1.97 -5.36 -8.92
N ALA A 213 2.86 -6.20 -8.35
CA ALA A 213 3.87 -6.93 -9.10
C ALA A 213 3.25 -7.93 -10.09
N ASN A 214 2.19 -8.65 -9.68
CA ASN A 214 1.47 -9.57 -10.57
C ASN A 214 0.80 -8.83 -11.73
N TYR A 215 0.18 -7.69 -11.47
CA TYR A 215 -0.43 -6.86 -12.53
C TYR A 215 0.63 -6.33 -13.50
N LEU A 216 1.78 -5.91 -12.98
CA LEU A 216 2.93 -5.55 -13.81
C LEU A 216 3.44 -6.75 -14.62
N GLY A 217 3.58 -7.92 -13.99
CA GLY A 217 4.00 -9.13 -14.67
C GLY A 217 3.09 -9.49 -15.84
N MET A 218 1.78 -9.47 -15.64
CA MET A 218 0.79 -9.70 -16.72
C MET A 218 0.88 -8.63 -17.82
N ALA A 219 1.00 -7.35 -17.45
CA ALA A 219 1.14 -6.25 -18.41
C ALA A 219 2.42 -6.34 -19.24
N LEU A 220 3.52 -6.86 -18.65
CA LEU A 220 4.85 -6.91 -19.25
C LEU A 220 5.18 -8.27 -19.90
N SER A 221 4.43 -9.35 -19.58
CA SER A 221 4.66 -10.67 -20.16
C SER A 221 4.54 -10.59 -21.69
N GLU A 222 5.57 -11.08 -22.39
CA GLU A 222 5.49 -11.30 -23.83
C GLU A 222 4.56 -12.52 -24.03
N GLU A 223 3.34 -12.30 -24.51
CA GLU A 223 2.49 -13.40 -24.97
C GLU A 223 3.16 -14.03 -26.20
N HIS A 224 3.39 -15.31 -26.12
CA HIS A 224 3.72 -16.17 -27.26
C HIS A 224 2.45 -16.45 -28.08
#